data_a0ef361d9923b1b20ab9f9c9cd274371
#
_entry.id   a0ef361d9923b1b20ab9f9c9cd274371
#
_cell.length_a   1.000
_cell.length_b   1.000
_cell.length_c   1.000
_cell.angle_alpha   90.00
_cell.angle_beta   90.00
_cell.angle_gamma   90.00
#
_symmetry.space_group_name_H-M   'P 1'
#
loop_
_entity.id
_entity.type
_entity.pdbx_description
1 polymer ?
#
loop_
_entity_poly.entity_id
_entity_poly.type
_entity_poly.pdbx_seq_one_letter_code
_entity_poly.pdbx_strand_id
1 'polypeptide(L)'
;MNRFFLVAVLCCAMAGPGLANSIAGQASVIDGDTIEIHGERIRLVSIDAPESRQPCFDRQGRAWRCGQQAALALSDFIARRPVTCQSQGKDRYRRILGDCAVANVSLSGWMIENGWAVPYYDRDGSHAAGTDRAKIARRGIWAGTFELPKDWRRGN
;
A
#
# COMPACT_ATOMS: atom_id res chain seq x y z
N MET A 1 44.81 52.69 -20.97
CA MET A 1 44.88 51.23 -21.09
C MET A 1 43.98 50.66 -20.05
N ASN A 2 42.65 50.45 -20.40
CA ASN A 2 41.61 49.89 -19.48
C ASN A 2 41.54 48.41 -19.73
N ARG A 3 41.87 47.60 -18.70
CA ARG A 3 41.67 46.14 -18.66
C ARG A 3 40.36 45.85 -17.99
N PHE A 4 39.31 45.56 -18.76
CA PHE A 4 38.06 45.02 -18.25
C PHE A 4 38.27 43.55 -17.88
N PHE A 5 38.18 43.22 -16.60
CA PHE A 5 38.07 41.83 -16.12
C PHE A 5 36.63 41.38 -16.27
N LEU A 6 36.37 40.44 -17.17
CA LEU A 6 35.11 39.73 -17.28
C LEU A 6 35.08 38.66 -16.18
N VAL A 7 34.24 38.85 -15.17
CA VAL A 7 33.93 37.80 -14.16
C VAL A 7 32.83 36.91 -14.72
N ALA A 8 33.21 35.71 -15.17
CA ALA A 8 32.23 34.68 -15.54
C ALA A 8 31.62 34.07 -14.28
N VAL A 9 30.34 34.39 -14.01
CA VAL A 9 29.58 33.77 -12.96
C VAL A 9 29.13 32.37 -13.45
N LEU A 10 29.80 31.34 -12.94
CA LEU A 10 29.45 29.95 -13.19
C LEU A 10 28.20 29.61 -12.36
N CYS A 11 27.03 29.63 -12.99
CA CYS A 11 25.76 29.23 -12.38
C CYS A 11 25.75 27.71 -12.26
N CYS A 12 26.12 27.18 -11.07
CA CYS A 12 26.04 25.76 -10.76
C CYS A 12 24.56 25.40 -10.55
N ALA A 13 23.91 24.85 -11.57
CA ALA A 13 22.57 24.27 -11.44
C ALA A 13 22.63 23.03 -10.52
N MET A 14 22.20 23.19 -9.28
CA MET A 14 21.97 22.09 -8.36
C MET A 14 20.78 21.29 -8.87
N ALA A 15 21.05 20.21 -9.62
CA ALA A 15 20.04 19.19 -9.87
C ALA A 15 19.72 18.51 -8.53
N GLY A 16 18.57 18.82 -7.97
CA GLY A 16 18.05 18.14 -6.78
C GLY A 16 17.85 16.64 -7.05
N PRO A 17 17.89 15.77 -6.02
CA PRO A 17 17.66 14.33 -6.17
C PRO A 17 16.29 14.11 -6.84
N GLY A 18 16.31 13.38 -7.96
CA GLY A 18 15.17 13.19 -8.82
C GLY A 18 13.97 12.56 -8.11
N LEU A 19 12.82 13.20 -8.26
CA LEU A 19 11.50 12.67 -7.95
C LEU A 19 11.06 11.55 -8.94
N ALA A 20 12.03 10.86 -9.55
CA ALA A 20 11.82 9.98 -10.70
C ALA A 20 10.99 8.71 -10.42
N ASN A 21 10.63 8.40 -9.15
CA ASN A 21 9.91 7.18 -8.78
C ASN A 21 8.66 7.43 -7.91
N SER A 22 8.11 8.63 -7.90
CA SER A 22 6.93 8.98 -7.12
C SER A 22 5.71 9.13 -8.02
N ILE A 23 4.60 8.50 -7.63
CA ILE A 23 3.30 8.63 -8.29
C ILE A 23 2.33 9.24 -7.28
N ALA A 24 1.65 10.32 -7.64
CA ALA A 24 0.68 10.96 -6.77
C ALA A 24 -0.60 11.28 -7.53
N GLY A 25 -1.75 11.06 -6.88
CA GLY A 25 -3.05 11.35 -7.48
C GLY A 25 -4.20 10.76 -6.71
N GLN A 26 -5.40 10.97 -7.22
CA GLN A 26 -6.59 10.30 -6.71
C GLN A 26 -6.53 8.83 -7.09
N ALA A 27 -6.68 7.95 -6.10
CA ALA A 27 -6.63 6.51 -6.32
C ALA A 27 -8.05 5.91 -6.40
N SER A 28 -8.22 4.93 -7.28
CA SER A 28 -9.29 3.94 -7.21
C SER A 28 -8.77 2.66 -6.58
N VAL A 29 -9.59 1.98 -5.78
CA VAL A 29 -9.23 0.72 -5.12
C VAL A 29 -9.70 -0.44 -5.97
N ILE A 30 -8.77 -1.34 -6.33
CA ILE A 30 -9.04 -2.56 -7.10
C ILE A 30 -9.39 -3.71 -6.15
N ASP A 31 -8.56 -3.88 -5.11
CA ASP A 31 -8.73 -4.85 -4.02
C ASP A 31 -8.03 -4.35 -2.75
N GLY A 32 -7.95 -5.20 -1.69
CA GLY A 32 -7.44 -4.77 -0.39
C GLY A 32 -5.95 -4.43 -0.36
N ASP A 33 -5.18 -4.72 -1.40
CA ASP A 33 -3.76 -4.39 -1.49
C ASP A 33 -3.32 -3.85 -2.86
N THR A 34 -4.28 -3.52 -3.72
CA THR A 34 -4.02 -2.97 -5.06
C THR A 34 -4.89 -1.75 -5.32
N ILE A 35 -4.24 -0.65 -5.68
CA ILE A 35 -4.89 0.60 -6.09
C ILE A 35 -4.49 0.95 -7.52
N GLU A 36 -5.20 1.91 -8.12
CA GLU A 36 -4.86 2.46 -9.43
C GLU A 36 -4.80 3.98 -9.36
N ILE A 37 -3.75 4.59 -9.89
CA ILE A 37 -3.56 6.04 -10.02
C ILE A 37 -3.17 6.33 -11.46
N HIS A 38 -3.92 7.17 -12.16
CA HIS A 38 -3.67 7.54 -13.57
C HIS A 38 -3.55 6.34 -14.53
N GLY A 39 -4.30 5.24 -14.28
CA GLY A 39 -4.24 4.02 -15.07
C GLY A 39 -3.08 3.07 -14.73
N GLU A 40 -2.20 3.46 -13.81
CA GLU A 40 -1.11 2.60 -13.33
C GLU A 40 -1.56 1.80 -12.10
N ARG A 41 -1.48 0.47 -12.18
CA ARG A 41 -1.78 -0.41 -11.05
C ARG A 41 -0.61 -0.48 -10.09
N ILE A 42 -0.90 -0.24 -8.83
CA ILE A 42 0.08 -0.18 -7.74
C ILE A 42 -0.31 -1.20 -6.69
N ARG A 43 0.56 -2.19 -6.46
CA ARG A 43 0.43 -3.13 -5.36
C ARG A 43 1.13 -2.56 -4.12
N LEU A 44 0.39 -2.47 -3.04
CA LEU A 44 0.92 -2.04 -1.75
C LEU A 44 1.96 -3.03 -1.25
N VAL A 45 3.13 -2.52 -0.86
CA VAL A 45 4.26 -3.36 -0.41
C VAL A 45 4.04 -3.89 0.99
N SER A 46 4.72 -5.00 1.30
CA SER A 46 4.84 -5.61 2.63
C SER A 46 3.53 -6.15 3.24
N ILE A 47 2.44 -6.18 2.48
CA ILE A 47 1.14 -6.73 2.92
C ILE A 47 0.53 -7.68 1.90
N ASP A 48 -0.44 -8.48 2.37
CA ASP A 48 -1.28 -9.36 1.55
C ASP A 48 -2.69 -9.33 2.12
N ALA A 49 -3.64 -8.82 1.34
CA ALA A 49 -5.04 -8.76 1.72
C ALA A 49 -5.81 -9.98 1.18
N PRO A 50 -6.93 -10.37 1.81
CA PRO A 50 -7.79 -11.41 1.25
C PRO A 50 -8.24 -11.05 -0.17
N GLU A 51 -8.27 -12.06 -1.04
CA GLU A 51 -8.76 -11.92 -2.40
C GLU A 51 -10.25 -11.56 -2.43
N SER A 52 -10.71 -10.85 -3.46
CA SER A 52 -12.11 -10.37 -3.56
C SER A 52 -13.15 -11.47 -3.40
N ARG A 53 -12.83 -12.72 -3.78
CA ARG A 53 -13.71 -13.89 -3.64
C ARG A 53 -13.42 -14.73 -2.40
N GLN A 54 -12.35 -14.42 -1.68
CA GLN A 54 -11.95 -15.19 -0.51
C GLN A 54 -12.96 -15.00 0.62
N PRO A 55 -13.51 -16.08 1.20
CA PRO A 55 -14.33 -16.00 2.40
C PRO A 55 -13.45 -15.97 3.66
N CYS A 56 -13.93 -15.26 4.66
CA CYS A 56 -13.54 -15.44 6.05
C CYS A 56 -14.75 -15.92 6.83
N PHE A 57 -14.55 -16.40 8.05
CA PHE A 57 -15.62 -16.91 8.90
C PHE A 57 -15.63 -16.14 10.22
N ASP A 58 -16.82 -15.75 10.67
CA ASP A 58 -16.99 -15.12 11.97
C ASP A 58 -16.89 -16.16 13.12
N ARG A 59 -17.06 -15.71 14.36
CA ARG A 59 -17.00 -16.58 15.54
C ARG A 59 -18.08 -17.67 15.57
N GLN A 60 -19.16 -17.48 14.83
CA GLN A 60 -20.26 -18.42 14.68
C GLN A 60 -20.07 -19.35 13.47
N GLY A 61 -18.93 -19.23 12.77
CA GLY A 61 -18.65 -20.02 11.57
C GLY A 61 -19.39 -19.54 10.31
N ARG A 62 -20.01 -18.36 10.33
CA ARG A 62 -20.73 -17.82 9.18
C ARG A 62 -19.73 -17.16 8.23
N ALA A 63 -19.79 -17.53 6.96
CA ALA A 63 -18.94 -16.97 5.93
C ALA A 63 -19.31 -15.52 5.62
N TRP A 64 -18.27 -14.67 5.37
CA TRP A 64 -18.43 -13.31 4.89
C TRP A 64 -17.32 -12.96 3.89
N ARG A 65 -17.56 -11.99 3.03
CA ARG A 65 -16.65 -11.59 1.95
C ARG A 65 -15.57 -10.63 2.46
N CYS A 66 -14.58 -11.16 3.16
CA CYS A 66 -13.55 -10.34 3.79
C CYS A 66 -12.68 -9.58 2.79
N GLY A 67 -12.36 -10.15 1.63
CA GLY A 67 -11.60 -9.45 0.59
C GLY A 67 -12.34 -8.23 0.04
N GLN A 68 -13.65 -8.36 -0.19
CA GLN A 68 -14.48 -7.23 -0.61
C GLN A 68 -14.56 -6.15 0.47
N GLN A 69 -14.70 -6.55 1.74
CA GLN A 69 -14.74 -5.60 2.86
C GLN A 69 -13.38 -4.91 3.05
N ALA A 70 -12.26 -5.61 2.85
CA ALA A 70 -10.93 -5.01 2.88
C ALA A 70 -10.77 -3.92 1.81
N ALA A 71 -11.22 -4.19 0.58
CA ALA A 71 -11.20 -3.20 -0.51
C ALA A 71 -12.09 -1.98 -0.20
N LEU A 72 -13.30 -2.19 0.33
CA LEU A 72 -14.19 -1.10 0.73
C LEU A 72 -13.58 -0.27 1.87
N ALA A 73 -13.01 -0.91 2.89
CA ALA A 73 -12.38 -0.22 4.00
C ALA A 73 -11.20 0.64 3.53
N LEU A 74 -10.37 0.14 2.61
CA LEU A 74 -9.28 0.91 2.01
C LEU A 74 -9.83 2.10 1.20
N SER A 75 -10.89 1.89 0.41
CA SER A 75 -11.54 2.95 -0.36
C SER A 75 -12.11 4.05 0.55
N ASP A 76 -12.79 3.67 1.62
CA ASP A 76 -13.36 4.61 2.59
C ASP A 76 -12.25 5.38 3.33
N PHE A 77 -11.15 4.69 3.68
CA PHE A 77 -10.00 5.35 4.30
C PHE A 77 -9.33 6.35 3.37
N ILE A 78 -9.10 6.01 2.11
CA ILE A 78 -8.54 6.94 1.12
C ILE A 78 -9.53 8.07 0.84
N ALA A 79 -10.80 7.77 0.69
CA ALA A 79 -11.86 8.67 0.27
C ALA A 79 -11.47 9.44 -1.01
N ARG A 80 -11.52 10.78 -0.99
CA ARG A 80 -11.12 11.65 -2.11
C ARG A 80 -9.74 12.28 -1.93
N ARG A 81 -8.98 11.84 -0.93
CA ARG A 81 -7.66 12.42 -0.66
C ARG A 81 -6.64 11.91 -1.66
N PRO A 82 -5.69 12.74 -2.09
CA PRO A 82 -4.60 12.27 -2.95
C PRO A 82 -3.72 11.27 -2.19
N VAL A 83 -3.36 10.20 -2.90
CA VAL A 83 -2.40 9.19 -2.44
C VAL A 83 -1.06 9.50 -3.09
N THR A 84 0.03 9.38 -2.34
CA THR A 84 1.39 9.46 -2.84
C THR A 84 2.08 8.12 -2.65
N CYS A 85 2.66 7.57 -3.70
CA CYS A 85 3.36 6.29 -3.70
C CYS A 85 4.81 6.46 -4.13
N GLN A 86 5.73 5.87 -3.37
CA GLN A 86 7.13 5.69 -3.78
C GLN A 86 7.27 4.31 -4.42
N SER A 87 7.71 4.28 -5.68
CA SER A 87 7.90 3.03 -6.41
C SER A 87 9.15 2.29 -5.93
N GLN A 88 9.01 1.01 -5.64
CA GLN A 88 10.11 0.08 -5.33
C GLN A 88 10.39 -0.89 -6.50
N GLY A 89 9.90 -0.58 -7.69
CA GLY A 89 10.03 -1.42 -8.88
C GLY A 89 8.70 -1.99 -9.35
N LYS A 90 8.75 -3.07 -10.15
CA LYS A 90 7.54 -3.74 -10.67
C LYS A 90 7.58 -5.24 -10.34
N ASP A 91 6.41 -5.79 -10.11
CA ASP A 91 6.27 -7.25 -9.97
C ASP A 91 6.23 -7.96 -11.35
N ARG A 92 6.16 -9.30 -11.32
CA ARG A 92 6.08 -10.12 -12.54
C ARG A 92 4.81 -9.87 -13.39
N TYR A 93 3.79 -9.26 -12.81
CA TYR A 93 2.55 -8.88 -13.49
C TYR A 93 2.56 -7.43 -13.98
N ARG A 94 3.73 -6.76 -13.90
CA ARG A 94 3.97 -5.37 -14.30
C ARG A 94 3.25 -4.33 -13.42
N ARG A 95 2.68 -4.71 -12.26
CA ARG A 95 2.18 -3.76 -11.28
C ARG A 95 3.37 -3.07 -10.60
N ILE A 96 3.23 -1.79 -10.33
CA ILE A 96 4.21 -1.04 -9.52
C ILE A 96 4.12 -1.55 -8.08
N LEU A 97 5.25 -1.89 -7.49
CA LEU A 97 5.35 -2.13 -6.05
C LEU A 97 5.50 -0.77 -5.38
N GLY A 98 4.48 -0.35 -4.61
CA GLY A 98 4.40 1.00 -4.08
C GLY A 98 4.32 1.04 -2.55
N ASP A 99 5.18 1.86 -1.94
CA ASP A 99 4.99 2.34 -0.59
C ASP A 99 4.13 3.60 -0.66
N CYS A 100 2.88 3.47 -0.25
CA CYS A 100 1.84 4.47 -0.48
C CYS A 100 1.31 5.05 0.82
N ALA A 101 1.03 6.35 0.80
CA ALA A 101 0.46 7.08 1.94
C ALA A 101 -0.63 8.06 1.51
N VAL A 102 -1.58 8.31 2.40
CA VAL A 102 -2.54 9.40 2.35
C VAL A 102 -2.39 10.25 3.62
N ALA A 103 -2.21 11.57 3.44
CA ALA A 103 -1.97 12.49 4.57
C ALA A 103 -0.89 11.99 5.54
N ASN A 104 0.22 11.48 5.01
CA ASN A 104 1.36 10.88 5.74
C ASN A 104 1.05 9.60 6.53
N VAL A 105 -0.11 8.99 6.34
CA VAL A 105 -0.44 7.68 6.93
C VAL A 105 -0.20 6.58 5.89
N SER A 106 0.68 5.64 6.19
CA SER A 106 0.95 4.48 5.33
C SER A 106 -0.30 3.65 5.11
N LEU A 107 -0.64 3.38 3.83
CA LEU A 107 -1.78 2.53 3.49
C LEU A 107 -1.54 1.09 3.96
N SER A 108 -0.34 0.54 3.75
CA SER A 108 0.03 -0.79 4.24
C SER A 108 -0.10 -0.90 5.75
N GLY A 109 0.46 0.06 6.49
CA GLY A 109 0.37 0.11 7.94
C GLY A 109 -1.07 0.22 8.45
N TRP A 110 -1.89 1.05 7.80
CA TRP A 110 -3.30 1.21 8.16
C TRP A 110 -4.10 -0.09 7.93
N MET A 111 -3.87 -0.77 6.80
CA MET A 111 -4.53 -2.05 6.49
C MET A 111 -4.19 -3.14 7.50
N ILE A 112 -2.93 -3.24 7.90
CA ILE A 112 -2.48 -4.16 8.95
C ILE A 112 -3.14 -3.84 10.29
N GLU A 113 -3.06 -2.58 10.73
CA GLU A 113 -3.53 -2.18 12.06
C GLU A 113 -5.05 -2.31 12.23
N ASN A 114 -5.80 -2.19 11.12
CA ASN A 114 -7.24 -2.39 11.11
C ASN A 114 -7.66 -3.84 10.78
N GLY A 115 -6.68 -4.74 10.61
CA GLY A 115 -6.92 -6.16 10.41
C GLY A 115 -7.50 -6.50 9.02
N TRP A 116 -7.18 -5.71 8.00
CA TRP A 116 -7.63 -5.94 6.62
C TRP A 116 -6.60 -6.66 5.75
N ALA A 117 -5.37 -6.79 6.25
CA ALA A 117 -4.29 -7.50 5.58
C ALA A 117 -3.37 -8.20 6.59
N VAL A 118 -2.55 -9.10 6.09
CA VAL A 118 -1.47 -9.76 6.84
C VAL A 118 -0.11 -9.28 6.33
N PRO A 119 0.97 -9.30 7.15
CA PRO A 119 2.32 -9.03 6.69
C PRO A 119 2.73 -10.03 5.59
N TYR A 120 3.38 -9.52 4.54
CA TYR A 120 3.87 -10.33 3.44
C TYR A 120 5.17 -9.74 2.88
N TYR A 121 6.28 -10.51 2.88
CA TYR A 121 7.63 -9.99 2.59
C TYR A 121 8.03 -8.78 3.47
N ASP A 122 7.49 -8.70 4.68
CA ASP A 122 7.81 -7.70 5.70
C ASP A 122 9.16 -8.03 6.36
N ARG A 123 10.26 -7.70 5.65
CA ARG A 123 11.61 -8.14 6.00
C ARG A 123 12.18 -7.47 7.24
N ASP A 124 11.76 -6.26 7.52
CA ASP A 124 12.18 -5.45 8.66
C ASP A 124 11.25 -5.59 9.88
N GLY A 125 10.15 -6.35 9.74
CA GLY A 125 9.17 -6.55 10.79
C GLY A 125 8.37 -5.29 11.15
N SER A 126 8.33 -4.29 10.28
CA SER A 126 7.68 -3.01 10.53
C SER A 126 6.19 -3.14 10.84
N HIS A 127 5.55 -4.20 10.38
CA HIS A 127 4.13 -4.48 10.59
C HIS A 127 3.81 -5.36 11.81
N ALA A 128 4.82 -5.89 12.51
CA ALA A 128 4.62 -6.84 13.63
C ALA A 128 3.73 -6.25 14.74
N ALA A 129 4.08 -5.07 15.25
CA ALA A 129 3.33 -4.42 16.32
C ALA A 129 1.89 -4.07 15.93
N GLY A 130 1.67 -3.61 14.67
CA GLY A 130 0.33 -3.35 14.13
C GLY A 130 -0.52 -4.61 14.04
N THR A 131 0.11 -5.71 13.58
CA THR A 131 -0.52 -7.04 13.52
C THR A 131 -0.97 -7.51 14.90
N ASP A 132 -0.12 -7.37 15.90
CA ASP A 132 -0.45 -7.80 17.27
C ASP A 132 -1.59 -6.97 17.85
N ARG A 133 -1.59 -5.64 17.62
CA ARG A 133 -2.73 -4.79 18.01
C ARG A 133 -4.03 -5.21 17.33
N ALA A 134 -4.00 -5.51 16.04
CA ALA A 134 -5.18 -5.98 15.29
C ALA A 134 -5.70 -7.32 15.83
N LYS A 135 -4.81 -8.27 16.11
CA LYS A 135 -5.15 -9.59 16.69
C LYS A 135 -5.77 -9.46 18.08
N ILE A 136 -5.13 -8.71 18.99
CA ILE A 136 -5.62 -8.48 20.36
C ILE A 136 -7.00 -7.84 20.34
N ALA A 137 -7.17 -6.81 19.51
CA ALA A 137 -8.43 -6.10 19.36
C ALA A 137 -9.46 -6.84 18.46
N ARG A 138 -9.07 -7.98 17.86
CA ARG A 138 -9.91 -8.79 16.95
C ARG A 138 -10.51 -7.94 15.81
N ARG A 139 -9.70 -7.12 15.20
CA ARG A 139 -10.11 -6.25 14.09
C ARG A 139 -10.18 -7.02 12.77
N GLY A 140 -11.12 -6.68 11.92
CA GLY A 140 -11.23 -7.20 10.57
C GLY A 140 -11.21 -8.73 10.50
N ILE A 141 -10.29 -9.30 9.73
CA ILE A 141 -10.14 -10.75 9.56
C ILE A 141 -9.76 -11.49 10.86
N TRP A 142 -9.16 -10.78 11.84
CA TRP A 142 -8.80 -11.35 13.13
C TRP A 142 -9.99 -11.54 14.09
N ALA A 143 -11.19 -11.11 13.70
CA ALA A 143 -12.41 -11.33 14.49
C ALA A 143 -12.90 -12.80 14.46
N GLY A 144 -12.43 -13.58 13.51
CA GLY A 144 -12.80 -14.98 13.33
C GLY A 144 -11.67 -15.83 12.76
N THR A 145 -11.95 -16.65 11.77
CA THR A 145 -10.96 -17.50 11.09
C THR A 145 -10.89 -17.20 9.59
N PHE A 146 -9.72 -17.36 9.02
CA PHE A 146 -9.46 -17.19 7.59
C PHE A 146 -8.26 -18.00 7.16
N GLU A 147 -8.19 -18.33 5.89
CA GLU A 147 -7.00 -18.86 5.24
C GLU A 147 -6.06 -17.70 4.87
N LEU A 148 -4.75 -17.89 4.96
CA LEU A 148 -3.82 -16.86 4.51
C LEU A 148 -4.02 -16.58 3.00
N PRO A 149 -4.06 -15.31 2.55
CA PRO A 149 -4.37 -14.99 1.16
C PRO A 149 -3.45 -15.70 0.15
N LYS A 150 -2.15 -15.79 0.46
CA LYS A 150 -1.18 -16.54 -0.36
C LYS A 150 -1.51 -18.02 -0.51
N ASP A 151 -2.07 -18.64 0.53
CA ASP A 151 -2.38 -20.07 0.54
C ASP A 151 -3.71 -20.32 -0.19
N TRP A 152 -4.70 -19.45 0.03
CA TRP A 152 -5.96 -19.47 -0.70
C TRP A 152 -5.75 -19.37 -2.22
N ARG A 153 -4.83 -18.50 -2.70
CA ARG A 153 -4.47 -18.40 -4.13
C ARG A 153 -3.85 -19.67 -4.71
N ARG A 154 -3.22 -20.52 -3.89
CA ARG A 154 -2.62 -21.77 -4.34
C ARG A 154 -3.64 -22.89 -4.48
N GLY A 155 -4.75 -22.80 -3.74
CA GLY A 155 -5.81 -23.81 -3.74
C GLY A 155 -6.95 -23.51 -4.73
N ASN A 156 -6.95 -22.32 -5.38
CA ASN A 156 -8.04 -21.86 -6.26
C ASN A 156 -7.56 -21.35 -7.62
#